data_ad5bf86e8b16bd73e3e0e7a8f7f4d10a
#
_entry.id   ad5bf86e8b16bd73e3e0e7a8f7f4d10a
#
_cell.length_a   1.000
_cell.length_b   1.000
_cell.length_c   1.000
_cell.angle_alpha   90.00
_cell.angle_beta   90.00
_cell.angle_gamma   90.00
#
_symmetry.space_group_name_H-M   'P 1'
#
loop_
_entity.id
_entity.type
_entity.pdbx_description
1 polymer ?
#
loop_
_entity_poly.entity_id
_entity_poly.type
_entity_poly.pdbx_seq_one_letter_code
_entity_poly.pdbx_strand_id
1 'polypeptide(L)'
;QYTLGVDRGNPSVAPLYDECHPAVLRLIRAAVKAAQKQNKPISICGEMGGRREMVPFFLGLGINELSMVPMQIPIVKEMIRSQKRSSCQRLTLKLVKSRDSGEVRKLLEQFTEKGVEENVG
;
A
#
# COMPACT_ATOMS: atom_id res chain seq x y z
N GLN A 1 -5.11 -7.69 -11.06
CA GLN A 1 -5.48 -8.29 -12.35
C GLN A 1 -6.96 -8.03 -12.65
N TYR A 2 -7.86 -8.47 -11.80
CA TYR A 2 -9.31 -8.35 -12.00
C TYR A 2 -9.74 -6.88 -12.17
N THR A 3 -9.31 -5.99 -11.31
CA THR A 3 -9.71 -4.58 -11.31
C THR A 3 -9.31 -3.85 -12.58
N LEU A 4 -8.16 -4.19 -13.16
CA LEU A 4 -7.61 -3.53 -14.35
C LEU A 4 -7.89 -4.32 -15.64
N GLY A 5 -8.51 -5.51 -15.55
CA GLY A 5 -8.71 -6.40 -16.69
C GLY A 5 -7.40 -6.91 -17.30
N VAL A 6 -6.36 -7.08 -16.48
CA VAL A 6 -5.00 -7.40 -16.91
C VAL A 6 -4.59 -8.78 -16.40
N ASP A 7 -4.27 -9.68 -17.32
CA ASP A 7 -3.62 -10.95 -16.99
C ASP A 7 -2.10 -10.76 -16.96
N ARG A 8 -1.49 -10.85 -15.77
CA ARG A 8 -0.03 -10.75 -15.61
C ARG A 8 0.75 -11.87 -16.28
N GLY A 9 0.10 -12.99 -16.57
CA GLY A 9 0.68 -14.11 -17.31
C GLY A 9 0.72 -13.89 -18.82
N ASN A 10 0.01 -12.89 -19.34
CA ASN A 10 -0.01 -12.54 -20.75
C ASN A 10 0.98 -11.40 -21.05
N PRO A 11 2.09 -11.65 -21.77
CA PRO A 11 3.13 -10.64 -22.05
C PRO A 11 2.60 -9.37 -22.72
N SER A 12 1.52 -9.48 -23.52
CA SER A 12 0.96 -8.34 -24.25
C SER A 12 0.29 -7.31 -23.35
N VAL A 13 -0.23 -7.71 -22.19
CA VAL A 13 -0.95 -6.85 -21.26
C VAL A 13 -0.29 -6.76 -19.88
N ALA A 14 0.65 -7.64 -19.56
CA ALA A 14 1.38 -7.63 -18.29
C ALA A 14 1.97 -6.25 -17.91
N PRO A 15 2.49 -5.42 -18.86
CA PRO A 15 2.95 -4.06 -18.56
C PRO A 15 1.89 -3.12 -18.00
N LEU A 16 0.60 -3.43 -18.18
CA LEU A 16 -0.52 -2.67 -17.64
C LEU A 16 -0.88 -3.09 -16.20
N TYR A 17 -0.27 -4.17 -15.70
CA TYR A 17 -0.42 -4.60 -14.32
C TYR A 17 0.23 -3.57 -13.38
N ASP A 18 -0.58 -2.91 -12.56
CA ASP A 18 -0.12 -1.83 -11.71
C ASP A 18 -0.81 -1.82 -10.34
N GLU A 19 -0.09 -2.21 -9.32
CA GLU A 19 -0.57 -2.25 -7.94
C GLU A 19 -0.84 -0.85 -7.36
N CYS A 20 -0.16 0.18 -7.88
CA CYS A 20 -0.36 1.57 -7.48
C CYS A 20 -1.55 2.23 -8.17
N HIS A 21 -2.28 1.50 -9.02
CA HIS A 21 -3.44 2.10 -9.69
C HIS A 21 -4.54 2.48 -8.67
N PRO A 22 -5.07 3.72 -8.70
CA PRO A 22 -6.05 4.18 -7.70
C PRO A 22 -7.29 3.30 -7.57
N ALA A 23 -7.74 2.66 -8.66
CA ALA A 23 -8.86 1.72 -8.61
C ALA A 23 -8.56 0.49 -7.73
N VAL A 24 -7.32 -0.01 -7.77
CA VAL A 24 -6.85 -1.11 -6.91
C VAL A 24 -6.85 -0.67 -5.45
N LEU A 25 -6.30 0.53 -5.16
CA LEU A 25 -6.25 1.08 -3.79
C LEU A 25 -7.65 1.30 -3.21
N ARG A 26 -8.60 1.77 -4.03
CA ARG A 26 -10.00 1.94 -3.63
C ARG A 26 -10.66 0.62 -3.30
N LEU A 27 -10.42 -0.43 -4.09
CA LEU A 27 -10.96 -1.76 -3.84
C LEU A 27 -10.39 -2.36 -2.55
N ILE A 28 -9.07 -2.26 -2.33
CA ILE A 28 -8.43 -2.69 -1.07
C ILE A 28 -9.07 -1.95 0.12
N ARG A 29 -9.20 -0.62 0.02
CA ARG A 29 -9.84 0.17 1.09
C ARG A 29 -11.28 -0.26 1.36
N ALA A 30 -12.05 -0.55 0.33
CA ALA A 30 -13.43 -1.02 0.48
C ALA A 30 -13.48 -2.38 1.20
N ALA A 31 -12.62 -3.32 0.82
CA ALA A 31 -12.51 -4.63 1.46
C ALA A 31 -12.11 -4.50 2.95
N VAL A 32 -11.10 -3.66 3.25
CA VAL A 32 -10.67 -3.42 4.64
C VAL A 32 -11.79 -2.83 5.48
N LYS A 33 -12.52 -1.83 4.96
CA LYS A 33 -13.66 -1.24 5.67
C LYS A 33 -14.77 -2.25 5.93
N ALA A 34 -15.06 -3.11 4.95
CA ALA A 34 -16.07 -4.17 5.11
C ALA A 34 -15.67 -5.17 6.18
N ALA A 35 -14.41 -5.62 6.18
CA ALA A 35 -13.87 -6.52 7.19
C ALA A 35 -13.93 -5.90 8.60
N GLN A 36 -13.49 -4.65 8.75
CA GLN A 36 -13.53 -3.92 10.02
C GLN A 36 -14.96 -3.77 10.55
N LYS A 37 -15.92 -3.45 9.68
CA LYS A 37 -17.36 -3.34 10.06
C LYS A 37 -17.90 -4.65 10.60
N GLN A 38 -17.40 -5.79 10.12
CA GLN A 38 -17.80 -7.13 10.54
C GLN A 38 -16.90 -7.74 11.61
N ASN A 39 -15.95 -6.97 12.15
CA ASN A 39 -14.94 -7.45 13.11
C ASN A 39 -14.20 -8.71 12.60
N LYS A 40 -13.90 -8.77 11.31
CA LYS A 40 -13.16 -9.86 10.69
C LYS A 40 -11.69 -9.49 10.49
N PRO A 41 -10.76 -10.42 10.72
CA PRO A 41 -9.36 -10.20 10.41
C PRO A 41 -9.19 -10.02 8.89
N ILE A 42 -8.23 -9.21 8.51
CA ILE A 42 -7.83 -9.00 7.12
C ILE A 42 -6.32 -8.82 7.05
N SER A 43 -5.71 -9.51 6.11
CA SER A 43 -4.27 -9.43 5.84
C SER A 43 -4.01 -9.09 4.38
N ILE A 44 -2.82 -8.59 4.09
CA ILE A 44 -2.30 -8.42 2.73
C ILE A 44 -1.25 -9.50 2.49
N CYS A 45 -1.37 -10.19 1.37
CA CYS A 45 -0.43 -11.22 0.95
C CYS A 45 0.12 -10.92 -0.46
N GLY A 46 1.02 -11.78 -0.91
CA GLY A 46 1.67 -11.65 -2.21
C GLY A 46 2.74 -10.57 -2.25
N GLU A 47 3.12 -10.17 -3.47
CA GLU A 47 4.22 -9.24 -3.70
C GLU A 47 3.98 -7.87 -3.07
N MET A 48 2.75 -7.38 -3.11
CA MET A 48 2.36 -6.08 -2.55
C MET A 48 2.59 -6.01 -1.03
N GLY A 49 2.38 -7.11 -0.31
CA GLY A 49 2.56 -7.17 1.15
C GLY A 49 4.00 -6.89 1.61
N GLY A 50 4.99 -7.21 0.78
CA GLY A 50 6.40 -6.97 1.04
C GLY A 50 6.96 -5.67 0.46
N ARG A 51 6.18 -4.90 -0.27
CA ARG A 51 6.64 -3.64 -0.86
C ARG A 51 6.73 -2.55 0.20
N ARG A 52 7.96 -2.14 0.50
CA ARG A 52 8.27 -1.10 1.48
C ARG A 52 7.46 0.18 1.27
N GLU A 53 7.36 0.65 0.04
CA GLU A 53 6.65 1.87 -0.33
C GLU A 53 5.14 1.82 -0.05
N MET A 54 4.55 0.62 -0.02
CA MET A 54 3.12 0.43 0.24
C MET A 54 2.78 0.33 1.73
N VAL A 55 3.75 0.12 2.60
CA VAL A 55 3.54 -0.03 4.04
C VAL A 55 2.76 1.13 4.66
N PRO A 56 3.06 2.42 4.35
CA PRO A 56 2.30 3.54 4.89
C PRO A 56 0.81 3.50 4.51
N PHE A 57 0.48 3.02 3.32
CA PHE A 57 -0.90 2.85 2.88
C PHE A 57 -1.63 1.79 3.73
N PHE A 58 -1.00 0.63 3.96
CA PHE A 58 -1.57 -0.44 4.77
C PHE A 58 -1.76 -0.03 6.24
N LEU A 59 -0.78 0.66 6.81
CA LEU A 59 -0.88 1.23 8.16
C LEU A 59 -2.01 2.25 8.27
N GLY A 60 -2.17 3.10 7.26
CA GLY A 60 -3.24 4.09 7.20
C GLY A 60 -4.63 3.49 7.07
N LEU A 61 -4.76 2.32 6.45
CA LEU A 61 -5.99 1.52 6.40
C LEU A 61 -6.29 0.80 7.72
N GLY A 62 -5.28 0.65 8.60
CA GLY A 62 -5.41 -0.13 9.84
C GLY A 62 -5.29 -1.64 9.63
N ILE A 63 -4.58 -2.07 8.60
CA ILE A 63 -4.22 -3.47 8.40
C ILE A 63 -3.13 -3.82 9.42
N ASN A 64 -3.30 -4.95 10.10
CA ASN A 64 -2.41 -5.40 11.18
C ASN A 64 -1.54 -6.60 10.79
N GLU A 65 -1.79 -7.19 9.62
CA GLU A 65 -1.10 -8.40 9.18
C GLU A 65 -0.68 -8.28 7.73
N LEU A 66 0.62 -8.46 7.48
CA LEU A 66 1.23 -8.45 6.15
C LEU A 66 2.01 -9.77 5.97
N SER A 67 1.75 -10.47 4.88
CA SER A 67 2.47 -11.68 4.49
C SER A 67 3.50 -11.34 3.41
N MET A 68 4.72 -11.81 3.59
CA MET A 68 5.83 -11.54 2.69
C MET A 68 6.92 -12.60 2.78
N VAL A 69 7.87 -12.58 1.87
CA VAL A 69 9.07 -13.42 1.97
C VAL A 69 9.94 -13.00 3.17
N PRO A 70 10.60 -13.94 3.87
CA PRO A 70 11.33 -13.66 5.11
C PRO A 70 12.35 -12.53 5.00
N MET A 71 13.03 -12.41 3.88
CA MET A 71 14.06 -11.37 3.66
C MET A 71 13.49 -9.94 3.69
N GLN A 72 12.22 -9.74 3.43
CA GLN A 72 11.57 -8.43 3.47
C GLN A 72 11.10 -8.02 4.87
N ILE A 73 10.97 -8.97 5.80
CA ILE A 73 10.45 -8.71 7.14
C ILE A 73 11.24 -7.64 7.90
N PRO A 74 12.59 -7.66 7.95
CA PRO A 74 13.34 -6.62 8.66
C PRO A 74 13.10 -5.23 8.06
N ILE A 75 13.09 -5.12 6.74
CA ILE A 75 12.91 -3.87 5.99
C ILE A 75 11.53 -3.29 6.27
N VAL A 76 10.49 -4.13 6.18
CA VAL A 76 9.11 -3.71 6.45
C VAL A 76 8.90 -3.32 7.92
N LYS A 77 9.52 -4.05 8.87
CA LYS A 77 9.48 -3.71 10.30
C LYS A 77 10.13 -2.35 10.59
N GLU A 78 11.25 -2.06 9.96
CA GLU A 78 11.91 -0.75 10.07
C GLU A 78 10.98 0.36 9.56
N MET A 79 10.40 0.18 8.38
CA MET A 79 9.44 1.13 7.81
C MET A 79 8.24 1.33 8.74
N ILE A 80 7.65 0.28 9.31
CA ILE A 80 6.53 0.37 10.24
C ILE A 80 6.90 1.21 11.46
N ARG A 81 8.07 0.96 12.06
CA ARG A 81 8.53 1.65 13.27
C ARG A 81 8.82 3.13 13.04
N SER A 82 9.23 3.50 11.83
CA SER A 82 9.53 4.90 11.46
C SER A 82 8.27 5.74 11.19
N GLN A 83 7.08 5.13 11.13
CA GLN A 83 5.87 5.83 10.71
C GLN A 83 4.95 6.22 11.87
N LYS A 84 4.35 7.40 11.74
CA LYS A 84 3.22 7.82 12.60
C LYS A 84 1.91 7.42 11.94
N ARG A 85 1.09 6.64 12.62
CA ARG A 85 -0.20 6.13 12.10
C ARG A 85 -1.10 7.25 11.55
N SER A 86 -1.20 8.38 12.23
CA SER A 86 -1.99 9.53 11.81
C SER A 86 -1.51 10.12 10.46
N SER A 87 -0.21 10.13 10.23
CA SER A 87 0.37 10.57 8.94
C SER A 87 0.04 9.59 7.83
N CYS A 88 0.12 8.29 8.10
CA CYS A 88 -0.29 7.23 7.17
C CYS A 88 -1.78 7.32 6.81
N GLN A 89 -2.65 7.63 7.78
CA GLN A 89 -4.08 7.82 7.53
C GLN A 89 -4.34 9.00 6.58
N ARG A 90 -3.66 10.14 6.79
CA ARG A 90 -3.77 11.31 5.90
C ARG A 90 -3.26 10.99 4.48
N LEU A 91 -2.14 10.27 4.37
CA LEU A 91 -1.62 9.80 3.09
C LEU A 91 -2.64 8.91 2.38
N THR A 92 -3.19 7.91 3.06
CA THR A 92 -4.18 6.98 2.50
C THR A 92 -5.37 7.70 1.88
N LEU A 93 -5.87 8.77 2.54
CA LEU A 93 -6.96 9.58 1.99
C LEU A 93 -6.59 10.31 0.70
N LYS A 94 -5.32 10.71 0.54
CA LYS A 94 -4.81 11.32 -0.70
C LYS A 94 -4.66 10.26 -1.79
N LEU A 95 -4.05 9.12 -1.48
CA LEU A 95 -3.79 8.04 -2.42
C LEU A 95 -5.08 7.53 -3.10
N VAL A 96 -6.15 7.32 -2.34
CA VAL A 96 -7.42 6.83 -2.91
C VAL A 96 -8.17 7.88 -3.73
N LYS A 97 -7.79 9.15 -3.61
CA LYS A 97 -8.33 10.27 -4.40
C LYS A 97 -7.49 10.57 -5.64
N SER A 98 -6.31 10.00 -5.76
CA SER A 98 -5.42 10.19 -6.92
C SER A 98 -6.12 9.82 -8.23
N ARG A 99 -5.70 10.47 -9.30
CA ARG A 99 -6.27 10.29 -10.65
C ARG A 99 -5.63 9.11 -11.37
N ASP A 100 -4.34 8.91 -11.16
CA ASP A 100 -3.53 7.91 -11.84
C ASP A 100 -2.43 7.34 -10.94
N SER A 101 -1.73 6.34 -11.45
CA SER A 101 -0.64 5.65 -10.72
C SER A 101 0.59 6.54 -10.53
N GLY A 102 0.84 7.47 -11.44
CA GLY A 102 1.95 8.42 -11.33
C GLY A 102 1.80 9.33 -10.12
N GLU A 103 0.60 9.85 -9.92
CA GLU A 103 0.27 10.66 -8.73
C GLU A 103 0.41 9.84 -7.44
N VAL A 104 -0.05 8.57 -7.44
CA VAL A 104 0.11 7.66 -6.29
C VAL A 104 1.59 7.45 -5.96
N ARG A 105 2.43 7.10 -6.95
CA ARG A 105 3.87 6.89 -6.74
C ARG A 105 4.55 8.14 -6.19
N LYS A 106 4.27 9.30 -6.78
CA LYS A 106 4.82 10.58 -6.32
C LYS A 106 4.46 10.87 -4.85
N LEU A 107 3.23 10.63 -4.45
CA LEU A 107 2.79 10.82 -3.06
C LEU A 107 3.48 9.85 -2.09
N LEU A 108 3.70 8.60 -2.50
CA LEU A 108 4.41 7.59 -1.71
C LEU A 108 5.90 7.95 -1.54
N GLU A 109 6.56 8.37 -2.62
CA GLU A 109 7.96 8.81 -2.61
C GLU A 109 8.16 10.00 -1.68
N GLN A 110 7.38 11.06 -1.87
CA GLN A 110 7.44 12.26 -1.01
C GLN A 110 7.18 11.96 0.47
N PHE A 111 6.33 11.00 0.74
CA PHE A 111 6.04 10.59 2.11
C PHE A 111 7.22 9.85 2.74
N THR A 112 7.88 8.99 1.97
CA THR A 112 9.04 8.22 2.42
C THR A 112 10.25 9.12 2.66
N GLU A 113 10.51 10.07 1.78
CA GLU A 113 11.61 11.05 1.90
C GLU A 113 11.47 11.90 3.16
N LYS A 114 10.29 12.44 3.44
CA LYS A 114 10.02 13.23 4.64
C LYS A 114 10.17 12.43 5.94
N GLY A 115 9.81 11.16 5.92
CA GLY A 115 9.99 10.27 7.08
C GLY A 115 11.45 10.00 7.42
N VAL A 116 12.35 10.09 6.45
CA VAL A 116 13.79 9.96 6.64
C VAL A 116 14.37 11.25 7.28
N GLU A 117 13.93 12.43 6.84
CA GLU A 117 14.40 13.72 7.36
C GLU A 117 13.98 13.95 8.82
N GLU A 118 12.78 13.54 9.23
CA GLU A 118 12.29 13.68 10.61
C GLU A 118 13.00 12.72 11.61
N ASN A 119 13.65 11.66 11.14
CA ASN A 119 14.34 10.69 11.99
C ASN A 119 15.86 10.88 12.08
N VAL A 120 16.43 11.84 11.35
CA VAL A 120 17.88 12.18 11.35
C VAL A 120 18.17 13.42 12.21
N GLY A 121 17.15 14.00 12.81
CA GLY A 121 17.25 15.19 13.69
C GLY A 121 17.28 14.83 15.17
#